data_44daeadfdf7c4068263ea9a919e583d0
#
_entry.id   44daeadfdf7c4068263ea9a919e583d0
#
_cell.length_a   1.000
_cell.length_b   1.000
_cell.length_c   1.000
_cell.angle_alpha   90.00
_cell.angle_beta   90.00
_cell.angle_gamma   90.00
#
_symmetry.space_group_name_H-M   'P 1'
#
loop_
_entity.id
_entity.type
_entity.pdbx_description
1 polymer ?
#
loop_
_entity_poly.entity_id
_entity_poly.type
_entity_poly.pdbx_seq_one_letter_code
_entity_poly.pdbx_strand_id
1 'polypeptide(L)'
;MKASLLVCCGALALVGLACNNDPAKGKTQAAVSDAVATTPQTPQAPANGANYAFSQAGSSIEFVGAKVTKKHDGKVGSFSGVVQLIENDPTKSSVQAELALDSLSVEEPKLTKHLQSPDFFDVAKFPKASFKSTTIKAGGENGATHTVTGNLDLHGVTKQISFPARIKVNAEQVQVEAEFAINRKDFGINYPGMADDLIKDDVLILLKLDAKKS
;
A
#
# COMPACT_ATOMS: atom_id res chain seq x y z
N MET A 1 -56.85 -35.79 -31.45
CA MET A 1 -55.47 -35.33 -31.50
C MET A 1 -55.44 -33.90 -30.97
N LYS A 2 -55.05 -33.69 -29.68
CA LYS A 2 -54.99 -32.35 -29.04
C LYS A 2 -53.52 -31.97 -28.89
N ALA A 3 -53.09 -30.93 -29.59
CA ALA A 3 -51.74 -30.38 -29.47
C ALA A 3 -51.71 -29.37 -28.29
N SER A 4 -50.87 -29.65 -27.28
CA SER A 4 -50.66 -28.78 -26.14
C SER A 4 -49.46 -27.87 -26.45
N LEU A 5 -49.70 -26.56 -26.46
CA LEU A 5 -48.71 -25.51 -26.72
C LEU A 5 -48.07 -25.15 -25.34
N LEU A 6 -46.80 -25.50 -25.15
CA LEU A 6 -46.03 -25.14 -23.97
C LEU A 6 -45.43 -23.76 -24.17
N VAL A 7 -45.94 -22.76 -23.44
CA VAL A 7 -45.36 -21.40 -23.40
C VAL A 7 -44.20 -21.40 -22.40
N CYS A 8 -42.96 -21.32 -22.90
CA CYS A 8 -41.77 -21.16 -22.10
C CYS A 8 -41.59 -19.68 -21.76
N CYS A 9 -41.95 -19.28 -20.53
CA CYS A 9 -41.70 -17.92 -20.01
C CYS A 9 -40.23 -17.82 -19.59
N GLY A 10 -39.38 -17.27 -20.48
CA GLY A 10 -38.00 -17.00 -20.17
C GLY A 10 -37.88 -15.76 -19.26
N ALA A 11 -37.57 -15.97 -17.99
CA ALA A 11 -37.21 -14.91 -17.07
C ALA A 11 -35.82 -14.36 -17.43
N LEU A 12 -35.80 -13.19 -18.07
CA LEU A 12 -34.57 -12.43 -18.33
C LEU A 12 -34.08 -11.82 -17.00
N ALA A 13 -33.15 -12.47 -16.33
CA ALA A 13 -32.49 -11.92 -15.16
C ALA A 13 -31.60 -10.75 -15.63
N LEU A 14 -32.04 -9.54 -15.40
CA LEU A 14 -31.15 -8.37 -15.46
C LEU A 14 -30.11 -8.50 -14.33
N VAL A 15 -28.93 -8.98 -14.66
CA VAL A 15 -27.75 -8.83 -13.80
C VAL A 15 -27.37 -7.37 -13.85
N GLY A 16 -27.82 -6.59 -12.85
CA GLY A 16 -27.36 -5.24 -12.64
C GLY A 16 -25.85 -5.27 -12.41
N LEU A 17 -25.06 -4.78 -13.35
CA LEU A 17 -23.68 -4.42 -13.11
C LEU A 17 -23.69 -3.25 -12.10
N ALA A 18 -23.68 -3.57 -10.81
CA ALA A 18 -23.32 -2.58 -9.81
C ALA A 18 -21.86 -2.20 -10.11
N CYS A 19 -21.64 -0.98 -10.61
CA CYS A 19 -20.32 -0.39 -10.71
C CYS A 19 -19.73 -0.34 -9.29
N ASN A 20 -18.95 -1.34 -8.95
CA ASN A 20 -18.31 -1.41 -7.66
C ASN A 20 -17.08 -0.50 -7.68
N ASN A 21 -17.22 0.66 -7.09
CA ASN A 21 -16.21 1.73 -7.05
C ASN A 21 -15.12 1.47 -6.01
N ASP A 22 -14.94 0.23 -5.58
CA ASP A 22 -13.96 -0.15 -4.57
C ASP A 22 -12.64 -0.61 -5.23
N PRO A 23 -11.57 0.21 -5.17
CA PRO A 23 -10.29 -0.11 -5.79
C PRO A 23 -9.56 -1.27 -5.11
N ALA A 24 -9.88 -1.56 -3.85
CA ALA A 24 -9.29 -2.64 -3.07
C ALA A 24 -9.98 -3.99 -3.31
N LYS A 25 -11.16 -3.99 -3.95
CA LYS A 25 -11.92 -5.23 -4.19
C LYS A 25 -11.13 -6.22 -5.04
N GLY A 26 -10.92 -7.41 -4.51
CA GLY A 26 -10.17 -8.47 -5.19
C GLY A 26 -8.65 -8.28 -5.18
N LYS A 27 -8.15 -7.27 -4.45
CA LYS A 27 -6.72 -7.10 -4.20
C LYS A 27 -6.30 -7.84 -2.93
N THR A 28 -5.02 -8.20 -2.85
CA THR A 28 -4.49 -8.81 -1.64
C THR A 28 -4.56 -7.81 -0.49
N GLN A 29 -5.22 -8.20 0.60
CA GLN A 29 -5.23 -7.43 1.83
C GLN A 29 -3.92 -7.69 2.56
N ALA A 30 -3.21 -6.64 2.97
CA ALA A 30 -2.05 -6.82 3.83
C ALA A 30 -2.50 -7.43 5.17
N ALA A 31 -1.79 -8.46 5.63
CA ALA A 31 -2.02 -8.96 6.98
C ALA A 31 -1.50 -7.93 7.98
N VAL A 32 -2.34 -7.54 8.94
CA VAL A 32 -2.01 -6.54 9.97
C VAL A 32 -1.98 -7.20 11.34
N SER A 33 -0.95 -6.91 12.12
CA SER A 33 -0.79 -7.39 13.50
C SER A 33 -0.10 -6.32 14.36
N ASP A 34 0.06 -6.59 15.65
CA ASP A 34 0.79 -5.68 16.51
C ASP A 34 2.27 -5.59 16.10
N ALA A 35 2.85 -4.42 16.27
CA ALA A 35 4.23 -4.15 15.92
C ALA A 35 5.20 -5.06 16.68
N VAL A 36 6.22 -5.56 15.99
CA VAL A 36 7.31 -6.31 16.63
C VAL A 36 8.42 -5.34 17.01
N ALA A 37 8.94 -5.48 18.23
CA ALA A 37 10.09 -4.70 18.67
C ALA A 37 11.27 -4.88 17.70
N THR A 38 11.67 -3.80 17.06
CA THR A 38 12.88 -3.78 16.23
C THR A 38 13.97 -3.08 17.00
N THR A 39 15.11 -3.72 17.16
CA THR A 39 16.30 -3.06 17.73
C THR A 39 16.66 -1.87 16.82
N PRO A 40 16.93 -0.67 17.37
CA PRO A 40 17.43 0.44 16.58
C PRO A 40 18.77 0.01 15.92
N GLN A 41 18.76 -0.24 14.64
CA GLN A 41 19.99 -0.43 13.88
C GLN A 41 20.25 0.88 13.14
N THR A 42 21.38 1.52 13.46
CA THR A 42 21.95 2.53 12.58
C THR A 42 22.19 1.87 11.24
N PRO A 43 21.89 2.51 10.10
CA PRO A 43 22.18 1.96 8.76
C PRO A 43 23.70 1.81 8.59
N GLN A 44 24.26 0.75 9.11
CA GLN A 44 25.65 0.38 8.90
C GLN A 44 25.68 -0.64 7.76
N ALA A 45 26.49 -0.40 6.76
CA ALA A 45 26.65 -1.37 5.68
C ALA A 45 27.03 -2.73 6.27
N PRO A 46 26.28 -3.80 5.95
CA PRO A 46 26.61 -5.14 6.43
C PRO A 46 27.98 -5.56 5.84
N ALA A 47 28.75 -6.36 6.59
CA ALA A 47 30.09 -6.79 6.21
C ALA A 47 30.17 -7.44 4.82
N ASN A 48 29.05 -8.01 4.31
CA ASN A 48 28.93 -8.67 3.00
C ASN A 48 27.71 -8.13 2.21
N GLY A 49 27.41 -6.84 2.29
CA GLY A 49 26.24 -6.25 1.65
C GLY A 49 26.51 -4.88 1.04
N ALA A 50 25.53 -4.38 0.31
CA ALA A 50 25.54 -3.05 -0.27
C ALA A 50 24.26 -2.30 0.06
N ASN A 51 24.36 -0.97 0.16
CA ASN A 51 23.22 -0.11 0.31
C ASN A 51 22.74 0.37 -1.08
N TYR A 52 21.41 0.36 -1.24
CA TYR A 52 20.75 0.89 -2.42
C TYR A 52 19.74 1.92 -1.95
N ALA A 53 19.88 3.15 -2.39
CA ALA A 53 19.01 4.25 -2.01
C ALA A 53 17.89 4.45 -3.04
N PHE A 54 16.70 4.82 -2.58
CA PHE A 54 15.58 5.20 -3.42
C PHE A 54 14.91 6.48 -2.90
N SER A 55 14.30 7.22 -3.81
CA SER A 55 13.52 8.42 -3.52
C SER A 55 12.47 8.61 -4.62
N GLN A 56 11.67 9.66 -4.53
CA GLN A 56 10.71 10.05 -5.58
C GLN A 56 11.36 10.24 -6.97
N ALA A 57 12.68 10.41 -7.06
CA ALA A 57 13.39 10.46 -8.33
C ALA A 57 13.59 9.03 -8.90
N GLY A 58 12.59 8.50 -9.58
CA GLY A 58 12.62 7.16 -10.18
C GLY A 58 11.74 6.14 -9.47
N SER A 59 11.13 6.50 -8.33
CA SER A 59 10.20 5.64 -7.61
C SER A 59 8.86 6.33 -7.41
N SER A 60 7.79 5.57 -7.17
CA SER A 60 6.48 6.10 -6.80
C SER A 60 5.87 5.34 -5.64
N ILE A 61 5.18 6.08 -4.77
CA ILE A 61 4.31 5.58 -3.72
C ILE A 61 2.96 6.22 -3.94
N GLU A 62 2.01 5.42 -4.38
CA GLU A 62 0.67 5.86 -4.75
C GLU A 62 -0.38 5.13 -3.92
N PHE A 63 -1.54 5.73 -3.78
CA PHE A 63 -2.69 5.11 -3.12
C PHE A 63 -3.98 5.46 -3.84
N VAL A 64 -4.98 4.58 -3.70
CA VAL A 64 -6.33 4.86 -4.18
C VAL A 64 -7.29 4.69 -3.03
N GLY A 65 -7.89 5.80 -2.61
CA GLY A 65 -8.99 5.82 -1.67
C GLY A 65 -10.33 5.92 -2.41
N ALA A 66 -11.40 5.44 -1.80
CA ALA A 66 -12.73 5.52 -2.39
C ALA A 66 -13.80 5.86 -1.37
N LYS A 67 -14.85 6.45 -1.87
CA LYS A 67 -16.15 6.57 -1.24
C LYS A 67 -17.19 5.85 -2.10
N VAL A 68 -18.44 5.79 -1.64
CA VAL A 68 -19.48 5.06 -2.39
C VAL A 68 -19.59 5.54 -3.82
N THR A 69 -19.50 6.86 -4.06
CA THR A 69 -19.75 7.47 -5.37
C THR A 69 -18.50 7.70 -6.21
N LYS A 70 -17.29 7.79 -5.60
CA LYS A 70 -16.07 8.19 -6.31
C LYS A 70 -14.82 7.57 -5.70
N LYS A 71 -13.81 7.32 -6.54
CA LYS A 71 -12.45 7.01 -6.12
C LYS A 71 -11.54 8.22 -6.34
N HIS A 72 -10.46 8.29 -5.58
CA HIS A 72 -9.45 9.34 -5.65
C HIS A 72 -8.07 8.71 -5.69
N ASP A 73 -7.30 9.06 -6.71
CA ASP A 73 -5.93 8.64 -6.87
C ASP A 73 -5.01 9.65 -6.18
N GLY A 74 -4.12 9.16 -5.33
CA GLY A 74 -3.21 9.98 -4.57
C GLY A 74 -1.78 9.47 -4.62
N LYS A 75 -0.86 10.33 -4.22
CA LYS A 75 0.57 10.02 -4.15
C LYS A 75 1.26 10.74 -3.00
N VAL A 76 2.40 10.19 -2.58
CA VAL A 76 3.34 10.85 -1.68
C VAL A 76 4.43 11.50 -2.54
N GLY A 77 4.57 12.82 -2.45
CA GLY A 77 5.48 13.60 -3.30
C GLY A 77 6.93 13.60 -2.82
N SER A 78 7.18 13.32 -1.54
CA SER A 78 8.53 13.30 -0.96
C SER A 78 8.71 12.10 -0.04
N PHE A 79 9.65 11.25 -0.38
CA PHE A 79 10.04 10.09 0.41
C PHE A 79 11.48 9.69 0.10
N SER A 80 12.08 8.95 1.01
CA SER A 80 13.38 8.34 0.82
C SER A 80 13.46 7.00 1.52
N GLY A 81 14.38 6.16 1.10
CA GLY A 81 14.62 4.89 1.76
C GLY A 81 15.92 4.23 1.32
N VAL A 82 16.26 3.17 2.03
CA VAL A 82 17.45 2.36 1.79
C VAL A 82 17.09 0.88 1.85
N VAL A 83 17.57 0.15 0.87
CA VAL A 83 17.63 -1.31 0.89
C VAL A 83 19.05 -1.71 1.25
N GLN A 84 19.22 -2.45 2.34
CA GLN A 84 20.47 -3.12 2.68
C GLN A 84 20.44 -4.53 2.10
N LEU A 85 21.07 -4.70 0.95
CA LEU A 85 21.10 -5.97 0.23
C LEU A 85 22.31 -6.79 0.67
N ILE A 86 22.08 -8.00 1.19
CA ILE A 86 23.10 -8.91 1.68
C ILE A 86 23.24 -10.08 0.68
N GLU A 87 24.43 -10.34 0.20
CA GLU A 87 24.75 -11.49 -0.69
C GLU A 87 23.84 -11.56 -1.94
N ASN A 88 23.32 -10.44 -2.42
CA ASN A 88 22.32 -10.37 -3.50
C ASN A 88 21.03 -11.18 -3.22
N ASP A 89 20.74 -11.48 -1.97
CA ASP A 89 19.58 -12.26 -1.54
C ASP A 89 18.57 -11.37 -0.77
N PRO A 90 17.39 -11.08 -1.34
CA PRO A 90 16.36 -10.30 -0.66
C PRO A 90 15.95 -10.90 0.69
N THR A 91 16.00 -12.23 0.86
CA THR A 91 15.54 -12.88 2.10
C THR A 91 16.47 -12.64 3.30
N LYS A 92 17.72 -12.23 3.03
CA LYS A 92 18.72 -11.85 4.04
C LYS A 92 18.78 -10.34 4.26
N SER A 93 18.00 -9.59 3.49
CA SER A 93 18.11 -8.15 3.33
C SER A 93 17.03 -7.41 4.12
N SER A 94 17.16 -6.09 4.19
CA SER A 94 16.20 -5.23 4.87
C SER A 94 15.91 -3.97 4.06
N VAL A 95 14.74 -3.37 4.31
CA VAL A 95 14.34 -2.09 3.73
C VAL A 95 13.83 -1.15 4.81
N GLN A 96 14.19 0.12 4.70
CA GLN A 96 13.69 1.21 5.51
C GLN A 96 13.23 2.34 4.59
N ALA A 97 12.11 2.96 4.91
CA ALA A 97 11.57 4.10 4.18
C ALA A 97 11.01 5.15 5.14
N GLU A 98 11.12 6.40 4.76
CA GLU A 98 10.49 7.54 5.43
C GLU A 98 9.72 8.35 4.38
N LEU A 99 8.48 8.72 4.70
CA LEU A 99 7.56 9.45 3.85
C LEU A 99 7.17 10.76 4.53
N ALA A 100 7.25 11.87 3.81
CA ALA A 100 6.76 13.18 4.28
C ALA A 100 5.27 13.30 3.94
N LEU A 101 4.39 13.24 4.94
CA LEU A 101 2.94 13.23 4.75
C LEU A 101 2.37 14.60 4.33
N ASP A 102 3.09 15.68 4.57
CA ASP A 102 2.76 17.01 4.06
C ASP A 102 2.91 17.13 2.54
N SER A 103 3.65 16.20 1.93
CA SER A 103 3.80 16.08 0.46
C SER A 103 2.72 15.22 -0.21
N LEU A 104 1.80 14.66 0.58
CA LEU A 104 0.68 13.87 0.08
C LEU A 104 -0.25 14.75 -0.75
N SER A 105 -0.69 14.25 -1.89
CA SER A 105 -1.60 14.96 -2.79
C SER A 105 -2.54 14.00 -3.52
N VAL A 106 -3.71 14.50 -3.87
CA VAL A 106 -4.69 13.88 -4.76
C VAL A 106 -5.06 14.88 -5.87
N GLU A 107 -5.84 14.45 -6.85
CA GLU A 107 -6.24 15.28 -7.99
C GLU A 107 -7.03 16.54 -7.60
N GLU A 108 -7.71 16.55 -6.44
CA GLU A 108 -8.50 17.68 -5.95
C GLU A 108 -7.75 18.44 -4.82
N PRO A 109 -7.36 19.72 -5.01
CA PRO A 109 -6.62 20.47 -3.98
C PRO A 109 -7.37 20.64 -2.66
N LYS A 110 -8.72 20.74 -2.69
CA LYS A 110 -9.53 20.80 -1.47
C LYS A 110 -9.47 19.48 -0.70
N LEU A 111 -9.51 18.35 -1.39
CA LEU A 111 -9.39 17.04 -0.77
C LEU A 111 -7.98 16.81 -0.25
N THR A 112 -6.93 17.26 -0.97
CA THR A 112 -5.55 17.24 -0.47
C THR A 112 -5.45 17.90 0.90
N LYS A 113 -5.99 19.12 1.05
CA LYS A 113 -6.01 19.83 2.35
C LYS A 113 -6.79 19.08 3.42
N HIS A 114 -7.91 18.46 3.06
CA HIS A 114 -8.71 17.68 4.00
C HIS A 114 -7.98 16.40 4.45
N LEU A 115 -7.30 15.71 3.54
CA LEU A 115 -6.47 14.56 3.91
C LEU A 115 -5.34 14.92 4.87
N GLN A 116 -4.78 16.13 4.76
CA GLN A 116 -3.72 16.63 5.65
C GLN A 116 -4.25 17.10 7.02
N SER A 117 -5.57 17.29 7.17
CA SER A 117 -6.20 17.78 8.40
C SER A 117 -6.29 16.73 9.51
N PRO A 118 -6.68 17.11 10.75
CA PRO A 118 -6.90 16.19 11.86
C PRO A 118 -7.98 15.12 11.64
N ASP A 119 -8.85 15.29 10.66
CA ASP A 119 -9.84 14.28 10.29
C ASP A 119 -9.22 13.03 9.66
N PHE A 120 -8.00 13.17 9.06
CA PHE A 120 -7.32 12.08 8.36
C PHE A 120 -5.89 11.89 8.87
N PHE A 121 -4.89 12.45 8.18
CA PHE A 121 -3.49 12.17 8.50
C PHE A 121 -2.92 13.07 9.60
N ASP A 122 -3.60 14.17 9.95
CA ASP A 122 -3.16 15.14 10.98
C ASP A 122 -1.66 15.46 10.84
N VAL A 123 -1.27 15.93 9.64
CA VAL A 123 0.14 16.12 9.30
C VAL A 123 0.86 17.15 10.18
N ALA A 124 0.10 18.04 10.85
CA ALA A 124 0.65 18.95 11.83
C ALA A 124 1.20 18.21 13.06
N LYS A 125 0.60 17.09 13.44
CA LYS A 125 1.00 16.26 14.56
C LYS A 125 1.85 15.07 14.13
N PHE A 126 1.54 14.48 12.98
CA PHE A 126 2.19 13.31 12.41
C PHE A 126 2.74 13.63 11.01
N PRO A 127 3.81 14.43 10.89
CA PRO A 127 4.32 14.89 9.60
C PRO A 127 4.96 13.77 8.75
N LYS A 128 5.22 12.61 9.35
CA LYS A 128 5.94 11.51 8.71
C LYS A 128 5.22 10.19 8.91
N ALA A 129 5.39 9.31 7.93
CA ALA A 129 5.17 7.87 8.07
C ALA A 129 6.50 7.16 7.84
N SER A 130 6.68 5.98 8.44
CA SER A 130 7.88 5.18 8.24
C SER A 130 7.57 3.70 8.10
N PHE A 131 8.40 3.01 7.34
CA PHE A 131 8.35 1.56 7.21
C PHE A 131 9.72 0.95 7.47
N LYS A 132 9.78 -0.11 8.26
CA LYS A 132 10.98 -0.91 8.48
C LYS A 132 10.66 -2.39 8.36
N SER A 133 11.26 -3.07 7.39
CA SER A 133 11.05 -4.51 7.25
C SER A 133 11.62 -5.26 8.46
N THR A 134 10.92 -6.32 8.85
CA THR A 134 11.34 -7.27 9.87
C THR A 134 11.74 -8.61 9.25
N THR A 135 11.11 -8.96 8.13
CA THR A 135 11.37 -10.21 7.41
C THR A 135 11.00 -10.05 5.94
N ILE A 136 11.79 -10.66 5.07
CA ILE A 136 11.47 -10.83 3.64
C ILE A 136 11.58 -12.33 3.36
N LYS A 137 10.50 -12.96 2.92
CA LYS A 137 10.46 -14.39 2.60
C LYS A 137 10.26 -14.59 1.10
N ALA A 138 10.92 -15.60 0.52
CA ALA A 138 10.65 -16.00 -0.85
C ALA A 138 9.22 -16.55 -0.99
N GLY A 139 8.60 -16.29 -2.14
CA GLY A 139 7.23 -16.66 -2.45
C GLY A 139 6.21 -15.57 -2.05
N GLY A 140 5.04 -15.65 -2.65
CA GLY A 140 3.93 -14.72 -2.43
C GLY A 140 2.77 -15.04 -3.36
N GLU A 141 1.63 -14.40 -3.12
CA GLU A 141 0.42 -14.56 -3.91
C GLU A 141 0.45 -13.69 -5.18
N ASN A 142 -0.43 -14.00 -6.12
CA ASN A 142 -0.68 -13.19 -7.32
C ASN A 142 0.58 -12.89 -8.17
N GLY A 143 1.52 -13.85 -8.26
CA GLY A 143 2.74 -13.71 -9.05
C GLY A 143 3.83 -12.86 -8.37
N ALA A 144 3.70 -12.58 -7.09
CA ALA A 144 4.77 -12.00 -6.29
C ALA A 144 5.93 -12.99 -6.12
N THR A 145 7.14 -12.47 -6.05
CA THR A 145 8.34 -13.27 -5.82
C THR A 145 8.68 -13.41 -4.35
N HIS A 146 8.21 -12.46 -3.54
CA HIS A 146 8.48 -12.40 -2.10
C HIS A 146 7.27 -11.91 -1.32
N THR A 147 7.26 -12.23 -0.04
CA THR A 147 6.38 -11.61 0.95
C THR A 147 7.24 -10.73 1.87
N VAL A 148 6.92 -9.44 1.93
CA VAL A 148 7.61 -8.46 2.76
C VAL A 148 6.79 -8.21 4.01
N THR A 149 7.40 -8.37 5.18
CA THR A 149 6.79 -8.08 6.48
C THR A 149 7.59 -6.98 7.17
N GLY A 150 6.93 -6.01 7.77
CA GLY A 150 7.60 -4.92 8.45
C GLY A 150 6.65 -4.06 9.27
N ASN A 151 7.21 -3.23 10.14
CA ASN A 151 6.46 -2.25 10.91
C ASN A 151 6.21 -1.01 10.06
N LEU A 152 4.95 -0.64 9.94
CA LEU A 152 4.49 0.63 9.37
C LEU A 152 4.06 1.52 10.54
N ASP A 153 4.70 2.67 10.69
CA ASP A 153 4.22 3.77 11.53
C ASP A 153 3.46 4.74 10.63
N LEU A 154 2.19 4.93 10.93
CA LEU A 154 1.31 5.82 10.19
C LEU A 154 0.33 6.47 11.16
N HIS A 155 0.19 7.81 11.09
CA HIS A 155 -0.71 8.57 11.96
C HIS A 155 -0.46 8.32 13.46
N GLY A 156 0.82 8.06 13.85
CA GLY A 156 1.23 7.76 15.23
C GLY A 156 0.84 6.38 15.73
N VAL A 157 0.36 5.50 14.86
CA VAL A 157 0.06 4.11 15.17
C VAL A 157 1.03 3.21 14.42
N THR A 158 1.78 2.38 15.16
CA THR A 158 2.69 1.41 14.56
C THR A 158 2.07 0.03 14.54
N LYS A 159 1.94 -0.56 13.35
CA LYS A 159 1.48 -1.93 13.14
C LYS A 159 2.46 -2.69 12.26
N GLN A 160 2.58 -3.99 12.48
CA GLN A 160 3.25 -4.86 11.53
C GLN A 160 2.29 -5.18 10.39
N ILE A 161 2.76 -4.96 9.16
CA ILE A 161 2.04 -5.33 7.93
C ILE A 161 2.83 -6.36 7.15
N SER A 162 2.13 -7.24 6.44
CA SER A 162 2.74 -8.22 5.54
C SER A 162 2.03 -8.19 4.20
N PHE A 163 2.76 -8.03 3.12
CA PHE A 163 2.23 -7.87 1.77
C PHE A 163 3.09 -8.56 0.72
N PRO A 164 2.49 -9.02 -0.40
CA PRO A 164 3.23 -9.59 -1.52
C PRO A 164 3.96 -8.51 -2.32
N ALA A 165 5.17 -8.82 -2.78
CA ALA A 165 5.97 -7.93 -3.61
C ALA A 165 6.73 -8.71 -4.68
N ARG A 166 6.93 -8.08 -5.84
CA ARG A 166 7.85 -8.54 -6.86
C ARG A 166 9.17 -7.81 -6.70
N ILE A 167 10.22 -8.54 -6.33
CA ILE A 167 11.56 -8.00 -6.12
C ILE A 167 12.49 -8.54 -7.21
N LYS A 168 13.19 -7.63 -7.89
CA LYS A 168 14.25 -7.94 -8.85
C LYS A 168 15.53 -7.29 -8.39
N VAL A 169 16.61 -8.04 -8.41
CA VAL A 169 17.94 -7.61 -7.97
C VAL A 169 18.93 -7.77 -9.09
N ASN A 170 19.77 -6.77 -9.30
CA ASN A 170 20.99 -6.85 -10.09
C ASN A 170 22.12 -6.05 -9.40
N ALA A 171 23.31 -6.01 -10.02
CA ALA A 171 24.49 -5.39 -9.41
C ALA A 171 24.33 -3.88 -9.13
N GLU A 172 23.48 -3.18 -9.88
CA GLU A 172 23.35 -1.72 -9.85
C GLU A 172 22.06 -1.24 -9.18
N GLN A 173 21.03 -2.10 -9.11
CA GLN A 173 19.71 -1.68 -8.62
C GLN A 173 18.90 -2.82 -8.01
N VAL A 174 18.00 -2.44 -7.10
CA VAL A 174 16.93 -3.27 -6.56
C VAL A 174 15.61 -2.65 -6.94
N GLN A 175 14.79 -3.39 -7.69
CA GLN A 175 13.45 -2.96 -8.08
C GLN A 175 12.40 -3.69 -7.25
N VAL A 176 11.43 -2.95 -6.73
CA VAL A 176 10.31 -3.49 -5.96
C VAL A 176 9.00 -2.98 -6.53
N GLU A 177 8.11 -3.90 -6.86
CA GLU A 177 6.73 -3.59 -7.22
C GLU A 177 5.80 -4.31 -6.24
N ALA A 178 4.84 -3.60 -5.69
CA ALA A 178 3.81 -4.18 -4.84
C ALA A 178 2.47 -3.48 -5.04
N GLU A 179 1.40 -4.26 -4.95
CA GLU A 179 0.01 -3.79 -4.98
C GLU A 179 -0.77 -4.56 -3.92
N PHE A 180 -1.28 -3.86 -2.92
CA PHE A 180 -2.01 -4.43 -1.80
C PHE A 180 -2.94 -3.40 -1.15
N ALA A 181 -3.92 -3.86 -0.39
CA ALA A 181 -4.80 -2.98 0.38
C ALA A 181 -4.44 -2.98 1.86
N ILE A 182 -4.66 -1.84 2.53
CA ILE A 182 -4.61 -1.69 3.99
C ILE A 182 -5.92 -1.10 4.49
N ASN A 183 -6.33 -1.47 5.69
CA ASN A 183 -7.46 -0.83 6.34
C ASN A 183 -6.98 0.43 7.08
N ARG A 184 -7.48 1.60 6.69
CA ARG A 184 -7.09 2.89 7.29
C ARG A 184 -7.41 2.98 8.79
N LYS A 185 -8.45 2.26 9.24
CA LYS A 185 -8.86 2.25 10.65
C LYS A 185 -7.89 1.55 11.57
N ASP A 186 -7.09 0.61 11.05
CA ASP A 186 -6.00 -0.03 11.80
C ASP A 186 -4.94 0.98 12.27
N PHE A 187 -4.89 2.16 11.60
CA PHE A 187 -3.99 3.26 11.91
C PHE A 187 -4.72 4.47 12.52
N GLY A 188 -5.94 4.27 13.04
CA GLY A 188 -6.69 5.33 13.72
C GLY A 188 -7.30 6.40 12.80
N ILE A 189 -7.28 6.22 11.48
CA ILE A 189 -7.90 7.14 10.52
C ILE A 189 -9.38 6.76 10.38
N ASN A 190 -10.22 7.36 11.21
CA ASN A 190 -11.60 6.89 11.41
C ASN A 190 -12.67 7.78 10.78
N TYR A 191 -12.31 8.89 10.09
CA TYR A 191 -13.29 9.78 9.48
C TYR A 191 -14.25 9.02 8.56
N PRO A 192 -15.58 9.01 8.82
CA PRO A 192 -16.51 8.13 8.12
C PRO A 192 -16.93 8.65 6.74
N GLY A 193 -16.73 9.94 6.47
CA GLY A 193 -17.33 10.63 5.34
C GLY A 193 -18.72 11.17 5.67
N MET A 194 -19.49 11.51 4.63
CA MET A 194 -20.88 11.94 4.75
C MET A 194 -21.80 10.72 4.85
N ALA A 195 -22.94 10.87 5.54
CA ALA A 195 -23.84 9.74 5.81
C ALA A 195 -24.37 9.03 4.55
N ASP A 196 -24.50 9.75 3.45
CA ASP A 196 -24.94 9.25 2.14
C ASP A 196 -23.79 8.92 1.18
N ASP A 197 -22.53 9.18 1.58
CA ASP A 197 -21.34 8.96 0.76
C ASP A 197 -20.13 8.54 1.63
N LEU A 198 -20.27 7.38 2.27
CA LEU A 198 -19.28 6.84 3.21
C LEU A 198 -17.98 6.50 2.52
N ILE A 199 -16.87 6.78 3.22
CA ILE A 199 -15.52 6.42 2.78
C ILE A 199 -15.27 4.95 3.06
N LYS A 200 -14.70 4.25 2.05
CA LYS A 200 -14.26 2.88 2.17
C LYS A 200 -13.12 2.77 3.20
N ASP A 201 -13.12 1.70 3.95
CA ASP A 201 -12.09 1.48 4.98
C ASP A 201 -10.78 1.02 4.35
N ASP A 202 -10.86 0.26 3.27
CA ASP A 202 -9.69 -0.28 2.57
C ASP A 202 -9.16 0.73 1.54
N VAL A 203 -7.86 0.94 1.58
CA VAL A 203 -7.11 1.82 0.68
C VAL A 203 -6.12 0.97 -0.10
N LEU A 204 -6.15 1.06 -1.41
CA LEU A 204 -5.19 0.38 -2.28
C LEU A 204 -3.86 1.14 -2.28
N ILE A 205 -2.78 0.42 -2.07
CA ILE A 205 -1.40 0.94 -2.09
C ILE A 205 -0.68 0.36 -3.30
N LEU A 206 0.01 1.23 -4.04
CA LEU A 206 0.83 0.85 -5.19
C LEU A 206 2.25 1.36 -4.98
N LEU A 207 3.21 0.45 -4.99
CA LEU A 207 4.62 0.75 -4.83
C LEU A 207 5.38 0.40 -6.10
N LYS A 208 6.18 1.35 -6.58
CA LYS A 208 7.20 1.12 -7.61
C LYS A 208 8.48 1.77 -7.12
N LEU A 209 9.41 0.97 -6.63
CA LEU A 209 10.67 1.46 -6.07
C LEU A 209 11.83 1.02 -6.96
N ASP A 210 12.69 1.96 -7.29
CA ASP A 210 13.94 1.75 -8.01
C ASP A 210 15.09 2.25 -7.14
N ALA A 211 15.65 1.35 -6.35
CA ALA A 211 16.76 1.63 -5.46
C ALA A 211 18.09 1.43 -6.19
N LYS A 212 18.93 2.45 -6.20
CA LYS A 212 20.24 2.44 -6.85
C LYS A 212 21.35 2.34 -5.83
N LYS A 213 22.41 1.65 -6.23
CA LYS A 213 23.59 1.48 -5.39
C LYS A 213 24.15 2.84 -4.98
N SER A 214 24.36 3.02 -3.68
CA SER A 214 24.82 4.27 -3.05
C SER A 214 26.26 4.13 -2.55
#